data_f9f49aa507003d923559fa2058d96e49
#
_entry.id   f9f49aa507003d923559fa2058d96e49
#
_cell.length_a   1.000
_cell.length_b   1.000
_cell.length_c   1.000
_cell.angle_alpha   90.00
_cell.angle_beta   90.00
_cell.angle_gamma   90.00
#
_symmetry.space_group_name_H-M   'P 1'
#
loop_
_entity.id
_entity.type
_entity.pdbx_description
1 polymer ?
#
loop_
_entity_poly.entity_id
_entity_poly.type
_entity_poly.pdbx_seq_one_letter_code
_entity_poly.pdbx_strand_id
1 'polypeptide(L)'
;MESTELWLWLDEANGYSQVESNPYLHELKDKIKIVSWNVEKEIVGTPFLKIKEYIHAAKNLAAKGDDFRIISLYKYGGLYFDLDVMFLKDFTPLLKGHEFVYAWEYQPYANSAILYLRKNSYITNYLAKKLQKRKAAMPWVLFDYKDKKLANLRNYPCTFFDPLWGGYCEGMPLSKFTDFFKEFGDGFDKKKTINSYKEFFPGAFAYHWHNSWDAKEVENSYFGLFNREFNQILNNNKQYTNF
;
A
#
# COMPACT_ATOMS: atom_id res chain seq x y z
N MET A 1 4.65 11.67 21.76
CA MET A 1 4.56 10.95 20.46
C MET A 1 4.11 11.98 19.45
N GLU A 2 4.86 12.17 18.37
CA GLU A 2 4.34 12.97 17.26
C GLU A 2 3.12 12.23 16.71
N SER A 3 2.00 12.94 16.58
CA SER A 3 0.78 12.37 16.04
C SER A 3 0.99 12.04 14.56
N THR A 4 0.80 10.80 14.17
CA THR A 4 0.82 10.40 12.77
C THR A 4 -0.54 10.76 12.17
N GLU A 5 -0.56 11.66 11.19
CA GLU A 5 -1.78 11.95 10.42
C GLU A 5 -1.96 10.91 9.32
N LEU A 6 -3.15 10.34 9.23
CA LEU A 6 -3.56 9.49 8.13
C LEU A 6 -4.36 10.32 7.12
N TRP A 7 -3.90 10.36 5.88
CA TRP A 7 -4.53 11.10 4.80
C TRP A 7 -5.10 10.15 3.74
N LEU A 8 -6.39 10.32 3.44
CA LEU A 8 -7.02 9.69 2.30
C LEU A 8 -7.19 10.73 1.19
N TRP A 9 -6.54 10.49 0.06
CA TRP A 9 -6.63 11.35 -1.10
C TRP A 9 -7.70 10.85 -2.07
N LEU A 10 -8.61 11.70 -2.42
CA LEU A 10 -9.69 11.39 -3.37
C LEU A 10 -9.65 12.35 -4.55
N ASP A 11 -9.79 11.81 -5.75
CA ASP A 11 -9.92 12.64 -6.97
C ASP A 11 -11.04 13.68 -6.80
N GLU A 12 -10.74 14.95 -7.06
CA GLU A 12 -11.66 16.07 -6.81
C GLU A 12 -12.97 15.90 -7.59
N ALA A 13 -12.88 15.43 -8.83
CA ALA A 13 -14.05 15.33 -9.71
C ALA A 13 -14.91 14.10 -9.43
N ASN A 14 -14.30 12.97 -9.05
CA ASN A 14 -14.98 11.68 -9.01
C ASN A 14 -15.11 11.05 -7.63
N GLY A 15 -14.23 11.39 -6.68
CA GLY A 15 -14.19 10.77 -5.36
C GLY A 15 -14.54 11.72 -4.23
N TYR A 16 -13.92 12.90 -4.20
CA TYR A 16 -14.09 13.84 -3.09
C TYR A 16 -15.53 14.34 -2.96
N SER A 17 -16.22 14.56 -4.08
CA SER A 17 -17.63 14.98 -4.09
C SER A 17 -18.60 13.94 -3.51
N GLN A 18 -18.16 12.69 -3.35
CA GLN A 18 -18.99 11.58 -2.85
C GLN A 18 -18.79 11.29 -1.36
N VAL A 19 -17.93 12.06 -0.65
CA VAL A 19 -17.60 11.77 0.76
C VAL A 19 -18.84 11.69 1.65
N GLU A 20 -19.78 12.60 1.49
CA GLU A 20 -21.00 12.64 2.31
C GLU A 20 -22.02 11.55 1.94
N SER A 21 -22.04 11.12 0.69
CA SER A 21 -23.00 10.10 0.20
C SER A 21 -22.47 8.67 0.31
N ASN A 22 -21.17 8.47 0.41
CA ASN A 22 -20.56 7.17 0.55
C ASN A 22 -20.47 6.79 2.04
N PRO A 23 -21.17 5.73 2.50
CA PRO A 23 -21.24 5.39 3.92
C PRO A 23 -19.87 5.07 4.53
N TYR A 24 -18.96 4.45 3.78
CA TYR A 24 -17.60 4.14 4.27
C TYR A 24 -16.76 5.40 4.45
N LEU A 25 -16.80 6.32 3.50
CA LEU A 25 -16.08 7.59 3.60
C LEU A 25 -16.65 8.48 4.69
N HIS A 26 -17.97 8.52 4.81
CA HIS A 26 -18.65 9.25 5.87
C HIS A 26 -18.25 8.73 7.26
N GLU A 27 -18.13 7.41 7.45
CA GLU A 27 -17.66 6.83 8.73
C GLU A 27 -16.20 7.17 9.04
N LEU A 28 -15.37 7.39 8.02
CA LEU A 28 -13.94 7.67 8.17
C LEU A 28 -13.61 9.15 8.38
N LYS A 29 -14.48 10.08 8.00
CA LYS A 29 -14.19 11.52 7.95
C LYS A 29 -13.68 12.14 9.27
N ASP A 30 -14.13 11.59 10.40
CA ASP A 30 -13.72 12.06 11.73
C ASP A 30 -12.46 11.33 12.28
N LYS A 31 -11.98 10.32 11.58
CA LYS A 31 -10.85 9.47 12.00
C LYS A 31 -9.59 9.74 11.18
N ILE A 32 -9.75 10.20 9.96
CA ILE A 32 -8.68 10.45 9.00
C ILE A 32 -8.90 11.77 8.29
N LYS A 33 -7.82 12.35 7.77
CA LYS A 33 -7.92 13.56 6.95
C LYS A 33 -8.25 13.17 5.52
N ILE A 34 -9.45 13.50 5.06
CA ILE A 34 -9.84 13.33 3.66
C ILE A 34 -9.39 14.58 2.88
N VAL A 35 -8.61 14.37 1.82
CA VAL A 35 -7.98 15.42 1.04
C VAL A 35 -8.41 15.32 -0.42
N SER A 36 -8.81 16.45 -0.99
CA SER A 36 -9.10 16.55 -2.43
C SER A 36 -7.81 16.48 -3.26
N TRP A 37 -7.75 15.57 -4.23
CA TRP A 37 -6.67 15.49 -5.19
C TRP A 37 -7.05 16.18 -6.49
N ASN A 38 -6.34 17.26 -6.79
CA ASN A 38 -6.40 17.92 -8.08
C ASN A 38 -4.99 18.02 -8.64
N VAL A 39 -4.69 17.21 -9.66
CA VAL A 39 -3.33 17.12 -10.21
C VAL A 39 -2.81 18.44 -10.73
N GLU A 40 -3.68 19.29 -11.32
CA GLU A 40 -3.30 20.62 -11.81
C GLU A 40 -2.76 21.51 -10.70
N LYS A 41 -3.41 21.49 -9.54
CA LYS A 41 -2.99 22.24 -8.35
C LYS A 41 -1.72 21.63 -7.73
N GLU A 42 -1.65 20.31 -7.72
CA GLU A 42 -0.58 19.58 -7.02
C GLU A 42 0.78 19.66 -7.73
N ILE A 43 0.81 19.75 -9.05
CA ILE A 43 2.06 19.83 -9.80
C ILE A 43 2.65 21.26 -9.90
N VAL A 44 1.89 22.31 -9.53
CA VAL A 44 2.39 23.69 -9.52
C VAL A 44 3.57 23.83 -8.56
N GLY A 45 4.65 24.46 -9.02
CA GLY A 45 5.87 24.63 -8.24
C GLY A 45 6.74 23.37 -8.11
N THR A 46 6.38 22.29 -8.80
CA THR A 46 7.14 21.04 -8.83
C THR A 46 7.78 20.78 -10.20
N PRO A 47 8.78 19.87 -10.30
CA PRO A 47 9.33 19.44 -11.58
C PRO A 47 8.30 18.82 -12.52
N PHE A 48 7.18 18.33 -11.99
CA PHE A 48 6.15 17.63 -12.73
C PHE A 48 5.33 18.54 -13.66
N LEU A 49 5.33 19.85 -13.40
CA LEU A 49 4.69 20.82 -14.29
C LEU A 49 5.23 20.74 -15.72
N LYS A 50 6.54 20.41 -15.89
CA LYS A 50 7.16 20.24 -17.20
C LYS A 50 6.72 19.00 -17.99
N ILE A 51 6.02 18.08 -17.34
CA ILE A 51 5.48 16.85 -17.95
C ILE A 51 3.97 16.75 -17.77
N LYS A 52 3.31 17.90 -17.66
CA LYS A 52 1.88 18.00 -17.43
C LYS A 52 1.07 17.18 -18.43
N GLU A 53 1.37 17.28 -19.73
CA GLU A 53 0.67 16.55 -20.80
C GLU A 53 0.79 15.03 -20.62
N TYR A 54 1.97 14.56 -20.18
CA TYR A 54 2.16 13.14 -19.85
C TYR A 54 1.25 12.71 -18.67
N ILE A 55 1.19 13.51 -17.61
CA ILE A 55 0.39 13.18 -16.41
C ILE A 55 -1.10 13.16 -16.74
N HIS A 56 -1.56 14.05 -17.63
CA HIS A 56 -2.96 14.11 -18.10
C HIS A 56 -3.32 13.11 -19.19
N ALA A 57 -2.32 12.50 -19.84
CA ALA A 57 -2.59 11.51 -20.88
C ALA A 57 -3.48 10.38 -20.34
N ALA A 58 -4.39 9.92 -21.17
CA ALA A 58 -5.31 8.84 -20.82
C ALA A 58 -4.55 7.60 -20.36
N LYS A 59 -4.78 7.18 -19.12
CA LYS A 59 -4.14 6.05 -18.48
C LYS A 59 -5.16 5.27 -17.67
N ASN A 60 -4.86 4.00 -17.44
CA ASN A 60 -5.62 3.22 -16.48
C ASN A 60 -5.41 3.73 -15.04
N LEU A 61 -6.24 3.30 -14.11
CA LEU A 61 -6.20 3.75 -12.72
C LEU A 61 -4.86 3.41 -12.03
N ALA A 62 -4.27 2.26 -12.35
CA ALA A 62 -2.98 1.86 -11.79
C ALA A 62 -1.86 2.84 -12.18
N ALA A 63 -1.78 3.25 -13.46
CA ALA A 63 -0.79 4.23 -13.92
C ALA A 63 -1.00 5.61 -13.29
N LYS A 64 -2.25 6.02 -13.05
CA LYS A 64 -2.57 7.25 -12.30
C LYS A 64 -2.12 7.14 -10.85
N GLY A 65 -2.30 5.98 -10.22
CA GLY A 65 -1.81 5.69 -8.88
C GLY A 65 -0.28 5.76 -8.80
N ASP A 66 0.42 5.24 -9.81
CA ASP A 66 1.89 5.33 -9.90
C ASP A 66 2.39 6.78 -9.97
N ASP A 67 1.76 7.63 -10.76
CA ASP A 67 2.09 9.07 -10.83
C ASP A 67 1.77 9.76 -9.48
N PHE A 68 0.58 9.48 -8.93
CA PHE A 68 0.10 10.06 -7.66
C PHE A 68 1.09 9.82 -6.51
N ARG A 69 1.55 8.58 -6.30
CA ARG A 69 2.44 8.25 -5.18
C ARG A 69 3.77 8.99 -5.24
N ILE A 70 4.32 9.23 -6.44
CA ILE A 70 5.58 9.97 -6.58
C ILE A 70 5.35 11.48 -6.40
N ILE A 71 4.27 12.04 -6.95
CA ILE A 71 3.95 13.46 -6.83
C ILE A 71 3.65 13.83 -5.38
N SER A 72 2.80 13.05 -4.72
CA SER A 72 2.41 13.28 -3.32
C SER A 72 3.61 13.16 -2.37
N LEU A 73 4.42 12.10 -2.50
CA LEU A 73 5.61 11.93 -1.67
C LEU A 73 6.70 12.97 -1.95
N TYR A 74 6.84 13.45 -3.18
CA TYR A 74 7.73 14.56 -3.48
C TYR A 74 7.32 15.82 -2.72
N LYS A 75 6.02 16.10 -2.71
CA LYS A 75 5.48 17.36 -2.15
C LYS A 75 5.38 17.32 -0.63
N TYR A 76 4.94 16.21 -0.08
CA TYR A 76 4.60 16.09 1.34
C TYR A 76 5.59 15.20 2.11
N GLY A 77 6.19 14.22 1.49
CA GLY A 77 6.92 13.14 2.15
C GLY A 77 5.97 12.17 2.85
N GLY A 78 6.53 11.22 3.59
CA GLY A 78 5.76 10.30 4.41
C GLY A 78 5.68 8.88 3.84
N LEU A 79 4.76 8.10 4.39
CA LEU A 79 4.49 6.74 3.99
C LEU A 79 3.26 6.71 3.08
N TYR A 80 3.45 6.27 1.85
CA TYR A 80 2.38 5.93 0.93
C TYR A 80 2.05 4.43 1.05
N PHE A 81 0.79 4.08 0.92
CA PHE A 81 0.32 2.71 0.75
C PHE A 81 -0.92 2.65 -0.14
N ASP A 82 -1.02 1.59 -0.92
CA ASP A 82 -2.21 1.29 -1.72
C ASP A 82 -3.39 0.91 -0.80
N LEU A 83 -4.63 1.11 -1.23
CA LEU A 83 -5.82 0.84 -0.42
C LEU A 83 -6.07 -0.66 -0.17
N ASP A 84 -5.40 -1.52 -0.92
CA ASP A 84 -5.40 -2.97 -0.75
C ASP A 84 -4.25 -3.48 0.14
N VAL A 85 -3.73 -2.62 1.00
CA VAL A 85 -2.72 -2.95 2.02
C VAL A 85 -3.36 -2.94 3.40
N MET A 86 -3.24 -4.07 4.11
CA MET A 86 -3.65 -4.21 5.50
C MET A 86 -2.44 -4.13 6.42
N PHE A 87 -2.49 -3.25 7.43
CA PHE A 87 -1.43 -3.14 8.43
C PHE A 87 -1.58 -4.22 9.49
N LEU A 88 -0.50 -4.96 9.75
CA LEU A 88 -0.46 -6.04 10.73
C LEU A 88 0.34 -5.68 11.98
N LYS A 89 1.24 -4.70 11.86
CA LYS A 89 2.12 -4.22 12.94
C LYS A 89 2.34 -2.73 12.86
N ASP A 90 2.83 -2.17 13.96
CA ASP A 90 3.31 -0.78 14.01
C ASP A 90 4.50 -0.57 13.06
N PHE A 91 4.38 0.41 12.17
CA PHE A 91 5.41 0.81 11.21
C PHE A 91 6.45 1.78 11.80
N THR A 92 6.23 2.31 13.00
CA THR A 92 7.14 3.28 13.62
C THR A 92 8.62 2.86 13.59
N PRO A 93 9.00 1.60 13.84
CA PRO A 93 10.39 1.17 13.75
C PRO A 93 10.99 1.32 12.35
N LEU A 94 10.19 1.15 11.29
CA LEU A 94 10.64 1.27 9.91
C LEU A 94 10.80 2.74 9.49
N LEU A 95 9.95 3.63 10.00
CA LEU A 95 9.94 5.05 9.66
C LEU A 95 11.11 5.83 10.27
N LYS A 96 11.70 5.34 11.35
CA LYS A 96 12.87 5.95 12.00
C LYS A 96 14.17 5.74 11.21
N GLY A 97 14.22 4.76 10.33
CA GLY A 97 15.40 4.35 9.60
C GLY A 97 15.58 5.05 8.26
N HIS A 98 15.75 4.27 7.22
CA HIS A 98 15.94 4.73 5.85
C HIS A 98 14.62 4.90 5.12
N GLU A 99 14.61 5.71 4.07
CA GLU A 99 13.59 5.64 3.03
C GLU A 99 13.55 4.23 2.47
N PHE A 100 12.37 3.71 2.20
CA PHE A 100 12.25 2.31 1.81
C PHE A 100 11.13 2.03 0.80
N VAL A 101 11.31 0.92 0.17
CA VAL A 101 10.41 0.22 -0.75
C VAL A 101 10.53 -1.27 -0.42
N TYR A 102 9.76 -2.16 -1.02
CA TYR A 102 9.96 -3.59 -0.79
C TYR A 102 10.20 -4.37 -2.10
N ALA A 103 10.96 -5.45 -1.97
CA ALA A 103 11.25 -6.33 -3.09
C ALA A 103 9.94 -6.95 -3.60
N TRP A 104 9.76 -6.93 -4.91
CA TRP A 104 8.72 -7.71 -5.54
C TRP A 104 9.31 -9.03 -6.01
N GLU A 105 8.82 -10.12 -5.47
CA GLU A 105 9.35 -11.47 -5.65
C GLU A 105 9.69 -11.76 -7.11
N TYR A 106 10.92 -12.26 -7.35
CA TYR A 106 11.48 -12.57 -8.66
C TYR A 106 11.54 -11.44 -9.69
N GLN A 107 11.08 -10.24 -9.37
CA GLN A 107 11.18 -9.11 -10.29
C GLN A 107 12.53 -8.39 -10.12
N PRO A 108 13.11 -7.84 -11.20
CA PRO A 108 14.35 -7.06 -11.12
C PRO A 108 14.13 -5.63 -10.60
N TYR A 109 12.97 -5.36 -10.00
CA TYR A 109 12.56 -4.06 -9.48
C TYR A 109 11.68 -4.23 -8.23
N ALA A 110 11.60 -3.16 -7.43
CA ALA A 110 10.79 -3.16 -6.23
C ALA A 110 9.32 -2.82 -6.50
N ASN A 111 8.43 -3.31 -5.63
CA ASN A 111 7.04 -2.90 -5.58
C ASN A 111 6.90 -1.60 -4.76
N SER A 112 6.03 -0.71 -5.19
CA SER A 112 5.80 0.60 -4.57
C SER A 112 4.41 0.76 -3.95
N ALA A 113 3.68 -0.34 -3.75
CA ALA A 113 2.40 -0.31 -3.03
C ALA A 113 2.56 0.13 -1.56
N ILE A 114 3.77 -0.01 -1.02
CA ILE A 114 4.20 0.59 0.24
C ILE A 114 5.53 1.27 -0.01
N LEU A 115 5.57 2.59 0.14
CA LEU A 115 6.72 3.41 -0.20
C LEU A 115 6.89 4.53 0.83
N TYR A 116 8.03 4.57 1.50
CA TYR A 116 8.39 5.65 2.42
C TYR A 116 9.47 6.53 1.81
N LEU A 117 9.15 7.80 1.62
CA LEU A 117 10.09 8.81 1.13
C LEU A 117 10.05 10.05 2.04
N ARG A 118 11.20 10.66 2.23
CA ARG A 118 11.32 11.93 2.95
C ARG A 118 11.23 13.10 1.97
N LYS A 119 10.45 14.09 2.34
CA LYS A 119 10.39 15.35 1.59
C LYS A 119 11.81 15.93 1.44
N ASN A 120 12.13 16.41 0.23
CA ASN A 120 13.41 17.03 -0.10
C ASN A 120 14.65 16.14 0.03
N SER A 121 14.49 14.83 0.21
CA SER A 121 15.64 13.92 0.24
C SER A 121 16.31 13.78 -1.13
N TYR A 122 17.52 13.21 -1.12
CA TYR A 122 18.20 12.86 -2.37
C TYR A 122 17.38 11.88 -3.21
N ILE A 123 16.85 10.84 -2.58
CA ILE A 123 16.07 9.79 -3.26
C ILE A 123 14.79 10.38 -3.87
N THR A 124 14.03 11.15 -3.09
CA THR A 124 12.81 11.79 -3.57
C THR A 124 13.06 12.72 -4.75
N ASN A 125 14.09 13.56 -4.66
CA ASN A 125 14.47 14.45 -5.76
C ASN A 125 14.97 13.67 -6.97
N TYR A 126 15.69 12.57 -6.77
CA TYR A 126 16.15 11.72 -7.86
C TYR A 126 14.98 11.05 -8.59
N LEU A 127 14.03 10.47 -7.85
CA LEU A 127 12.84 9.83 -8.43
C LEU A 127 11.99 10.83 -9.22
N ALA A 128 11.81 12.05 -8.70
CA ALA A 128 11.12 13.13 -9.42
C ALA A 128 11.79 13.48 -10.75
N LYS A 129 13.13 13.63 -10.77
CA LYS A 129 13.89 13.86 -11.99
C LYS A 129 13.81 12.67 -12.95
N LYS A 130 13.83 11.45 -12.42
CA LYS A 130 13.73 10.23 -13.22
C LYS A 130 12.36 10.13 -13.88
N LEU A 131 11.27 10.39 -13.14
CA LEU A 131 9.92 10.47 -13.68
C LEU A 131 9.82 11.54 -14.77
N GLN A 132 10.30 12.74 -14.51
CA GLN A 132 10.32 13.83 -15.50
C GLN A 132 11.03 13.42 -16.79
N LYS A 133 12.19 12.77 -16.69
CA LYS A 133 12.98 12.34 -17.84
C LYS A 133 12.35 11.17 -18.58
N ARG A 134 11.84 10.18 -17.86
CA ARG A 134 11.32 8.94 -18.45
C ARG A 134 9.87 9.05 -18.89
N LYS A 135 9.12 10.00 -18.33
CA LYS A 135 7.66 10.11 -18.51
C LYS A 135 6.96 8.78 -18.24
N ALA A 136 7.36 8.11 -17.14
CA ALA A 136 6.87 6.80 -16.74
C ALA A 136 7.12 6.61 -15.25
N ALA A 137 6.05 6.42 -14.46
CA ALA A 137 6.10 6.22 -13.02
C ALA A 137 6.06 4.75 -12.59
N MET A 138 5.88 3.83 -13.53
CA MET A 138 5.74 2.40 -13.23
C MET A 138 6.94 1.87 -12.44
N PRO A 139 6.72 0.91 -11.53
CA PRO A 139 7.76 0.37 -10.64
C PRO A 139 9.01 -0.12 -11.38
N TRP A 140 8.87 -0.82 -12.50
CA TRP A 140 10.00 -1.31 -13.30
C TRP A 140 10.83 -0.21 -13.96
N VAL A 141 10.28 1.00 -14.07
CA VAL A 141 11.03 2.16 -14.56
C VAL A 141 11.73 2.89 -13.41
N LEU A 142 11.03 3.10 -12.29
CA LEU A 142 11.54 3.93 -11.20
C LEU A 142 12.42 3.17 -10.22
N PHE A 143 12.11 1.91 -9.92
CA PHE A 143 12.71 1.13 -8.83
C PHE A 143 13.52 -0.09 -9.31
N ASP A 144 14.14 0.00 -10.49
CA ASP A 144 15.07 -1.01 -11.00
C ASP A 144 16.28 -1.18 -10.07
N TYR A 145 16.57 -2.40 -9.64
CA TYR A 145 17.69 -2.73 -8.72
C TYR A 145 19.07 -2.41 -9.31
N LYS A 146 19.19 -2.32 -10.64
CA LYS A 146 20.43 -1.90 -11.31
C LYS A 146 20.72 -0.41 -11.17
N ASP A 147 19.77 0.37 -10.70
CA ASP A 147 19.93 1.81 -10.53
C ASP A 147 20.74 2.14 -9.28
N LYS A 148 22.06 2.30 -9.45
CA LYS A 148 23.00 2.60 -8.38
C LYS A 148 22.68 3.88 -7.60
N LYS A 149 21.91 4.81 -8.17
CA LYS A 149 21.49 6.05 -7.49
C LYS A 149 20.42 5.79 -6.43
N LEU A 150 19.79 4.62 -6.44
CA LEU A 150 18.87 4.16 -5.42
C LEU A 150 19.53 3.30 -4.33
N ALA A 151 20.86 3.19 -4.30
CA ALA A 151 21.55 2.35 -3.33
C ALA A 151 21.23 2.66 -1.85
N ASN A 152 20.83 3.90 -1.55
CA ASN A 152 20.42 4.33 -0.21
C ASN A 152 18.90 4.15 0.06
N LEU A 153 18.11 3.77 -0.95
CA LEU A 153 16.73 3.37 -0.76
C LEU A 153 16.71 1.93 -0.23
N ARG A 154 16.23 1.76 0.98
CA ARG A 154 16.16 0.43 1.59
C ARG A 154 15.13 -0.43 0.87
N ASN A 155 15.55 -1.59 0.39
CA ASN A 155 14.66 -2.57 -0.20
C ASN A 155 14.40 -3.68 0.84
N TYR A 156 13.21 -3.67 1.44
CA TYR A 156 12.84 -4.71 2.41
C TYR A 156 12.41 -5.99 1.69
N PRO A 157 12.54 -7.16 2.34
CA PRO A 157 12.03 -8.42 1.79
C PRO A 157 10.52 -8.35 1.49
N CYS A 158 10.11 -9.03 0.41
CA CYS A 158 8.69 -9.16 0.03
C CYS A 158 7.84 -9.66 1.21
N THR A 159 8.33 -10.63 1.97
CA THR A 159 7.66 -11.24 3.12
C THR A 159 7.29 -10.28 4.25
N PHE A 160 7.87 -9.07 4.26
CA PHE A 160 7.50 -8.04 5.24
C PHE A 160 6.17 -7.38 4.92
N PHE A 161 5.79 -7.28 3.64
CA PHE A 161 4.64 -6.48 3.21
C PHE A 161 3.68 -7.21 2.27
N ASP A 162 4.14 -8.32 1.70
CA ASP A 162 3.40 -9.10 0.73
C ASP A 162 3.73 -10.60 0.88
N PRO A 163 3.47 -11.14 2.06
CA PRO A 163 3.93 -12.48 2.43
C PRO A 163 3.34 -13.61 1.59
N LEU A 164 2.18 -13.40 0.95
CA LEU A 164 1.54 -14.42 0.13
C LEU A 164 1.90 -14.33 -1.34
N TRP A 165 2.34 -13.17 -1.83
CA TRP A 165 2.68 -12.99 -3.25
C TRP A 165 3.83 -13.90 -3.67
N GLY A 166 4.85 -13.96 -2.85
CA GLY A 166 5.97 -14.84 -3.08
C GLY A 166 5.60 -16.33 -3.10
N GLY A 167 4.44 -16.71 -2.54
CA GLY A 167 3.88 -18.08 -2.57
C GLY A 167 4.79 -19.15 -1.98
N TYR A 168 5.98 -18.76 -1.52
CA TYR A 168 7.15 -19.60 -1.36
C TYR A 168 7.87 -19.37 -0.04
N CYS A 169 7.24 -18.62 0.87
CA CYS A 169 7.79 -18.55 2.21
C CYS A 169 7.69 -19.93 2.83
N GLU A 170 8.83 -20.55 3.01
CA GLU A 170 8.95 -21.85 3.68
C GLU A 170 8.17 -21.80 5.00
N GLY A 171 7.27 -22.76 5.19
CA GLY A 171 6.41 -22.81 6.36
C GLY A 171 5.06 -22.09 6.25
N MET A 172 4.78 -21.36 5.17
CA MET A 172 3.42 -20.84 4.92
C MET A 172 2.46 -22.01 4.62
N PRO A 173 1.24 -21.99 5.17
CA PRO A 173 0.26 -23.07 4.98
C PRO A 173 -0.39 -23.07 3.60
N LEU A 174 0.02 -22.18 2.71
CA LEU A 174 -0.53 -21.96 1.39
C LEU A 174 0.52 -22.24 0.32
N SER A 175 0.11 -22.89 -0.75
CA SER A 175 0.93 -23.14 -1.93
C SER A 175 0.73 -22.08 -3.02
N LYS A 176 -0.38 -21.35 -2.98
CA LYS A 176 -0.75 -20.29 -3.94
C LYS A 176 -1.44 -19.16 -3.23
N PHE A 177 -1.29 -17.93 -3.75
CA PHE A 177 -1.98 -16.75 -3.25
C PHE A 177 -3.50 -16.96 -3.14
N THR A 178 -4.12 -17.54 -4.17
CA THR A 178 -5.56 -17.80 -4.22
C THR A 178 -6.06 -18.77 -3.16
N ASP A 179 -5.18 -19.57 -2.54
CA ASP A 179 -5.57 -20.52 -1.50
C ASP A 179 -6.04 -19.79 -0.21
N PHE A 180 -5.65 -18.54 -0.03
CA PHE A 180 -6.11 -17.70 1.07
C PHE A 180 -7.63 -17.50 1.09
N PHE A 181 -8.25 -17.53 -0.07
CA PHE A 181 -9.69 -17.31 -0.27
C PHE A 181 -10.49 -18.61 -0.46
N LYS A 182 -9.83 -19.76 -0.52
CA LYS A 182 -10.50 -21.04 -0.69
C LYS A 182 -11.23 -21.49 0.56
N GLU A 183 -12.37 -22.10 0.34
CA GLU A 183 -13.14 -22.75 1.41
C GLU A 183 -12.36 -23.89 2.06
N PHE A 184 -12.40 -23.97 3.38
CA PHE A 184 -11.86 -25.11 4.11
C PHE A 184 -12.70 -26.36 3.83
N GLY A 185 -12.08 -27.47 3.47
CA GLY A 185 -12.77 -28.74 3.29
C GLY A 185 -12.40 -29.53 2.04
N ASP A 186 -12.10 -28.89 0.94
CA ASP A 186 -11.77 -29.58 -0.33
C ASP A 186 -10.28 -29.91 -0.46
N GLY A 187 -9.76 -30.75 0.44
CA GLY A 187 -8.34 -31.12 0.46
C GLY A 187 -7.43 -30.02 1.02
N PHE A 188 -8.00 -28.93 1.46
CA PHE A 188 -7.32 -27.86 2.16
C PHE A 188 -7.25 -28.22 3.66
N ASP A 189 -6.07 -28.58 4.12
CA ASP A 189 -5.90 -29.25 5.40
C ASP A 189 -6.15 -28.32 6.59
N LYS A 190 -7.28 -28.49 7.29
CA LYS A 190 -7.57 -27.91 8.60
C LYS A 190 -6.57 -28.34 9.70
N LYS A 191 -5.67 -29.27 9.42
CA LYS A 191 -4.79 -29.84 10.45
C LYS A 191 -3.72 -28.88 10.94
N LYS A 192 -3.44 -27.79 10.23
CA LYS A 192 -2.67 -26.68 10.76
C LYS A 192 -3.66 -25.68 11.35
N THR A 193 -3.92 -25.78 12.63
CA THR A 193 -4.77 -24.88 13.43
C THR A 193 -4.14 -23.49 13.53
N ILE A 194 -4.18 -22.74 12.45
CA ILE A 194 -3.86 -21.31 12.48
C ILE A 194 -5.16 -20.58 12.78
N ASN A 195 -5.23 -19.99 13.96
CA ASN A 195 -6.45 -19.36 14.47
C ASN A 195 -6.34 -17.83 14.49
N SER A 196 -5.17 -17.27 14.14
CA SER A 196 -4.93 -15.83 14.20
C SER A 196 -4.06 -15.37 13.04
N TYR A 197 -4.31 -14.14 12.56
CA TYR A 197 -3.45 -13.49 11.57
C TYR A 197 -1.99 -13.37 12.05
N LYS A 198 -1.76 -13.26 13.36
CA LYS A 198 -0.41 -13.17 13.95
C LYS A 198 0.40 -14.45 13.77
N GLU A 199 -0.28 -15.59 13.84
CA GLU A 199 0.33 -16.90 13.58
C GLU A 199 0.53 -17.14 12.09
N PHE A 200 -0.40 -16.65 11.27
CA PHE A 200 -0.38 -16.81 9.83
C PHE A 200 0.68 -15.94 9.14
N PHE A 201 0.85 -14.71 9.62
CA PHE A 201 1.80 -13.73 9.08
C PHE A 201 2.93 -13.42 10.08
N PRO A 202 3.71 -14.41 10.55
CA PRO A 202 4.73 -14.18 11.54
C PRO A 202 5.82 -13.27 10.94
N GLY A 203 6.08 -12.14 11.60
CA GLY A 203 7.09 -11.20 11.15
C GLY A 203 6.64 -10.16 10.12
N ALA A 204 5.53 -10.34 9.41
CA ALA A 204 5.04 -9.37 8.45
C ALA A 204 4.55 -8.08 9.11
N PHE A 205 4.80 -6.94 8.47
CA PHE A 205 4.31 -5.62 8.87
C PHE A 205 3.00 -5.28 8.19
N ALA A 206 2.79 -5.78 6.98
CA ALA A 206 1.56 -5.62 6.23
C ALA A 206 1.25 -6.87 5.40
N TYR A 207 0.05 -6.89 4.88
CA TYR A 207 -0.41 -7.81 3.88
C TYR A 207 -0.99 -7.02 2.71
N HIS A 208 -0.38 -7.12 1.53
CA HIS A 208 -0.86 -6.55 0.29
C HIS A 208 -1.71 -7.61 -0.43
N TRP A 209 -3.00 -7.39 -0.53
CA TRP A 209 -3.93 -8.43 -0.96
C TRP A 209 -4.30 -8.38 -2.45
N HIS A 210 -3.74 -7.43 -3.21
CA HIS A 210 -3.89 -7.35 -4.67
C HIS A 210 -5.34 -7.39 -5.15
N ASN A 211 -6.09 -6.36 -4.87
CA ASN A 211 -7.53 -6.20 -5.12
C ASN A 211 -8.03 -6.60 -6.53
N SER A 212 -7.16 -6.75 -7.53
CA SER A 212 -7.51 -7.11 -8.91
C SER A 212 -7.85 -8.59 -9.14
N TRP A 213 -7.79 -9.37 -8.07
CA TRP A 213 -8.05 -10.80 -8.17
C TRP A 213 -9.50 -11.09 -7.81
N ASP A 214 -10.44 -11.17 -8.65
CA ASP A 214 -11.87 -11.48 -8.46
C ASP A 214 -12.15 -12.57 -7.39
N ALA A 215 -11.43 -12.49 -6.29
CA ALA A 215 -11.50 -13.41 -5.18
C ALA A 215 -12.81 -13.17 -4.44
N LYS A 216 -13.68 -14.16 -4.45
CA LYS A 216 -14.90 -14.11 -3.64
C LYS A 216 -14.52 -14.22 -2.17
N GLU A 217 -15.12 -13.36 -1.37
CA GLU A 217 -15.05 -13.49 0.08
C GLU A 217 -15.77 -14.77 0.51
N VAL A 218 -14.99 -15.71 1.05
CA VAL A 218 -15.52 -16.98 1.56
C VAL A 218 -15.37 -16.97 3.07
N GLU A 219 -16.50 -17.05 3.79
CA GLU A 219 -16.51 -16.97 5.25
C GLU A 219 -15.71 -18.09 5.93
N ASN A 220 -15.77 -19.30 5.37
CA ASN A 220 -15.04 -20.47 5.85
C ASN A 220 -13.68 -20.63 5.13
N SER A 221 -12.87 -19.56 5.15
CA SER A 221 -11.53 -19.48 4.56
C SER A 221 -10.58 -18.75 5.52
N TYR A 222 -9.28 -18.70 5.20
CA TYR A 222 -8.35 -17.84 5.96
C TYR A 222 -8.75 -16.36 5.89
N PHE A 223 -9.17 -15.89 4.73
CA PHE A 223 -9.69 -14.53 4.59
C PHE A 223 -10.85 -14.28 5.55
N GLY A 224 -11.88 -15.14 5.55
CA GLY A 224 -13.03 -14.99 6.41
C GLY A 224 -12.68 -15.09 7.91
N LEU A 225 -11.75 -15.98 8.27
CA LEU A 225 -11.25 -16.11 9.64
C LEU A 225 -10.63 -14.78 10.13
N PHE A 226 -9.73 -14.18 9.34
CA PHE A 226 -9.03 -12.96 9.74
C PHE A 226 -9.93 -11.73 9.64
N ASN A 227 -10.86 -11.68 8.69
CA ASN A 227 -11.86 -10.62 8.63
C ASN A 227 -12.69 -10.56 9.92
N ARG A 228 -13.11 -11.71 10.45
CA ARG A 228 -13.80 -11.79 11.76
C ARG A 228 -12.89 -11.30 12.91
N GLU A 229 -11.62 -11.73 12.93
CA GLU A 229 -10.66 -11.31 13.96
C GLU A 229 -10.44 -9.79 13.94
N PHE A 230 -10.24 -9.19 12.75
CA PHE A 230 -10.09 -7.74 12.61
C PHE A 230 -11.35 -6.98 13.03
N ASN A 231 -12.52 -7.46 12.66
CA ASN A 231 -13.78 -6.84 13.09
C ASN A 231 -13.96 -6.89 14.62
N GLN A 232 -13.54 -7.97 15.28
CA GLN A 232 -13.54 -8.06 16.74
C GLN A 232 -12.58 -7.04 17.36
N ILE A 233 -11.36 -6.91 16.83
CA ILE A 233 -10.37 -5.92 17.29
C ILE A 233 -10.92 -4.50 17.15
N LEU A 234 -11.52 -4.16 16.00
CA LEU A 234 -12.11 -2.85 15.75
C LEU A 234 -13.26 -2.54 16.70
N ASN A 235 -14.13 -3.51 16.95
CA ASN A 235 -15.26 -3.34 17.85
C ASN A 235 -14.83 -3.22 19.32
N ASN A 236 -13.83 -3.98 19.74
CA ASN A 236 -13.26 -3.84 21.08
C ASN A 236 -12.60 -2.47 21.30
N ASN A 237 -11.88 -1.96 20.29
CA ASN A 237 -11.27 -0.63 20.37
C ASN A 237 -12.31 0.50 20.39
N LYS A 238 -13.49 0.33 19.75
CA LYS A 238 -14.59 1.30 19.85
C LYS A 238 -15.12 1.43 21.28
N GLN A 239 -15.02 0.39 22.11
CA GLN A 239 -15.44 0.45 23.52
C GLN A 239 -14.48 1.28 24.39
N TYR A 240 -13.21 1.43 23.99
CA TYR A 240 -12.21 2.21 24.75
C TYR A 240 -12.12 3.69 24.32
N THR A 241 -12.78 4.10 23.25
CA THR A 241 -12.78 5.51 22.77
C THR A 241 -13.97 6.32 23.27
N ASN A 242 -14.82 5.75 24.12
CA ASN A 242 -15.98 6.43 24.73
C ASN A 242 -15.71 6.89 26.18
N PHE A 243 -14.46 7.27 26.50
CA PHE A 243 -14.11 7.93 27.76
C PHE A 243 -13.47 9.29 27.50
#